data_cf43bba93f813d913f13688e29773d32
#
_entry.id   cf43bba93f813d913f13688e29773d32
#
_cell.length_a   1.000
_cell.length_b   1.000
_cell.length_c   1.000
_cell.angle_alpha   90.00
_cell.angle_beta   90.00
_cell.angle_gamma   90.00
#
_symmetry.space_group_name_H-M   'P 1'
#
loop_
_entity.id
_entity.type
_entity.pdbx_description
1 polymer ?
#
loop_
_entity_poly.entity_id
_entity_poly.type
_entity_poly.pdbx_seq_one_letter_code
_entity_poly.pdbx_strand_id
1 'polypeptide(L)'
;MSKGSRTGAGSGTRPGSDTSEGSGTSGGLRRRALSAGLAVATIVVTALTIWLSVQLYEQHEADQRRQDILAAARQSALNFTSLDYRHYDRDSGNVLKGATGDFRKQFAAQTEELTKLVAQNKSVSEGQVLEAGIARSDERSARVLVVADSKVTNTAVPSGEARTYRLQLDLVLKGGRWLTSDVEFVG
;
A
#
# COMPACT_ATOMS: atom_id res chain seq x y z
N MET A 1 -55.04 16.73 99.18
CA MET A 1 -54.42 17.96 99.67
C MET A 1 -53.79 18.62 98.46
N SER A 2 -54.35 19.55 98.06
CA SER A 2 -54.21 21.00 98.13
C SER A 2 -53.61 21.52 96.83
N LYS A 3 -54.39 22.19 96.03
CA LYS A 3 -54.36 23.63 95.75
C LYS A 3 -53.11 24.07 94.91
N GLY A 4 -53.21 24.80 93.86
CA GLY A 4 -54.07 25.84 93.33
C GLY A 4 -53.41 26.38 92.10
N SER A 5 -54.10 26.75 91.19
CA SER A 5 -54.74 28.01 90.83
C SER A 5 -53.84 29.03 90.11
N ARG A 6 -54.31 29.39 88.93
CA ARG A 6 -54.39 30.74 88.28
C ARG A 6 -53.25 31.16 87.40
N THR A 7 -53.56 31.35 86.17
CA THR A 7 -54.11 32.50 85.44
C THR A 7 -53.07 33.45 84.88
N GLY A 8 -53.15 33.69 83.63
CA GLY A 8 -52.48 34.82 82.99
C GLY A 8 -52.56 34.82 81.44
N ALA A 9 -53.51 35.55 80.96
CA ALA A 9 -53.75 35.82 79.54
C ALA A 9 -52.70 36.77 78.97
N GLY A 10 -52.49 36.73 77.66
CA GLY A 10 -51.82 37.78 76.88
C GLY A 10 -51.47 37.34 75.47
N SER A 11 -52.36 37.46 74.61
CA SER A 11 -52.50 38.30 73.44
C SER A 11 -51.12 38.71 72.75
N GLY A 12 -51.01 38.38 71.50
CA GLY A 12 -50.05 39.05 70.62
C GLY A 12 -49.65 38.30 69.34
N THR A 13 -50.50 38.29 68.36
CA THR A 13 -50.36 38.79 66.99
C THR A 13 -49.07 38.54 66.21
N ARG A 14 -49.20 37.70 65.17
CA ARG A 14 -48.72 37.82 63.74
C ARG A 14 -47.23 37.92 63.37
N PRO A 15 -46.99 37.75 62.05
CA PRO A 15 -46.62 36.50 61.36
C PRO A 15 -45.23 36.71 60.75
N GLY A 16 -44.46 35.66 60.63
CA GLY A 16 -43.19 35.68 59.95
C GLY A 16 -43.23 34.76 58.73
N SER A 17 -43.08 35.35 57.66
CA SER A 17 -43.07 34.86 56.31
C SER A 17 -42.06 33.69 56.14
N ASP A 18 -42.58 32.58 55.69
CA ASP A 18 -41.79 31.47 55.11
C ASP A 18 -41.24 31.89 53.75
N THR A 19 -39.96 31.99 53.64
CA THR A 19 -39.23 31.98 52.36
C THR A 19 -38.44 30.67 52.28
N SER A 20 -39.09 29.64 51.79
CA SER A 20 -38.40 28.46 51.32
C SER A 20 -37.84 28.75 49.92
N GLU A 21 -36.62 29.24 49.88
CA GLU A 21 -35.86 29.28 48.62
C GLU A 21 -35.47 27.86 48.19
N GLY A 22 -36.15 27.41 47.19
CA GLY A 22 -35.78 26.22 46.42
C GLY A 22 -34.50 26.50 45.59
N SER A 23 -33.36 26.19 46.17
CA SER A 23 -32.09 26.21 45.49
C SER A 23 -31.61 24.77 45.32
N GLY A 24 -31.89 24.17 44.17
CA GLY A 24 -31.47 22.79 43.96
C GLY A 24 -31.55 22.21 42.57
N THR A 25 -31.83 22.99 41.51
CA THR A 25 -32.07 22.39 40.17
C THR A 25 -31.07 22.78 39.09
N SER A 26 -30.16 23.68 39.34
CA SER A 26 -29.21 24.14 38.28
C SER A 26 -27.91 23.30 38.15
N GLY A 27 -27.56 22.51 39.14
CA GLY A 27 -26.36 21.67 39.13
C GLY A 27 -26.50 20.37 38.30
N GLY A 28 -27.70 19.84 38.22
CA GLY A 28 -27.96 18.57 37.50
C GLY A 28 -27.96 18.75 35.96
N LEU A 29 -28.51 19.85 35.49
CA LEU A 29 -28.56 20.14 34.04
C LEU A 29 -27.18 20.47 33.47
N ARG A 30 -26.36 21.19 34.20
CA ARG A 30 -24.97 21.48 33.78
C ARG A 30 -24.11 20.23 33.75
N ARG A 31 -24.20 19.33 34.72
CA ARG A 31 -23.47 18.05 34.76
C ARG A 31 -23.90 17.12 33.61
N ARG A 32 -25.23 17.04 33.31
CA ARG A 32 -25.74 16.27 32.17
C ARG A 32 -25.33 16.86 30.82
N ALA A 33 -25.30 18.16 30.69
CA ALA A 33 -24.80 18.83 29.48
C ALA A 33 -23.28 18.62 29.26
N LEU A 34 -22.49 18.65 30.32
CA LEU A 34 -21.05 18.36 30.27
C LEU A 34 -20.76 16.89 29.92
N SER A 35 -21.51 15.93 30.50
CA SER A 35 -21.34 14.51 30.16
C SER A 35 -21.79 14.16 28.74
N ALA A 36 -22.87 14.80 28.26
CA ALA A 36 -23.32 14.64 26.88
C ALA A 36 -22.30 15.25 25.89
N GLY A 37 -21.74 16.41 26.20
CA GLY A 37 -20.69 17.03 25.39
C GLY A 37 -19.42 16.16 25.32
N LEU A 38 -19.00 15.57 26.43
CA LEU A 38 -17.85 14.66 26.48
C LEU A 38 -18.11 13.38 25.67
N ALA A 39 -19.32 12.81 25.76
CA ALA A 39 -19.69 11.63 24.98
C ALA A 39 -19.70 11.90 23.46
N VAL A 40 -20.22 13.05 23.04
CA VAL A 40 -20.18 13.45 21.63
C VAL A 40 -18.73 13.67 21.18
N ALA A 41 -17.91 14.33 21.98
CA ALA A 41 -16.49 14.54 21.66
C ALA A 41 -15.72 13.22 21.50
N THR A 42 -15.95 12.24 22.39
CA THR A 42 -15.32 10.92 22.26
C THR A 42 -15.79 10.18 21.01
N ILE A 43 -17.08 10.23 20.66
CA ILE A 43 -17.60 9.62 19.43
C ILE A 43 -16.95 10.26 18.18
N VAL A 44 -16.85 11.59 18.15
CA VAL A 44 -16.23 12.29 17.03
C VAL A 44 -14.75 11.94 16.90
N VAL A 45 -14.01 11.93 18.00
CA VAL A 45 -12.58 11.54 17.98
C VAL A 45 -12.41 10.11 17.52
N THR A 46 -13.25 9.18 18.01
CA THR A 46 -13.20 7.77 17.61
C THR A 46 -13.54 7.59 16.12
N ALA A 47 -14.55 8.29 15.62
CA ALA A 47 -14.90 8.26 14.20
C ALA A 47 -13.77 8.83 13.33
N LEU A 48 -13.12 9.91 13.79
CA LEU A 48 -12.00 10.54 13.09
C LEU A 48 -10.77 9.63 13.06
N THR A 49 -10.47 8.95 14.16
CA THR A 49 -9.35 7.97 14.22
C THR A 49 -9.59 6.76 13.33
N ILE A 50 -10.81 6.24 13.29
CA ILE A 50 -11.17 5.13 12.38
C ILE A 50 -11.05 5.58 10.92
N TRP A 51 -11.60 6.74 10.59
CA TRP A 51 -11.53 7.28 9.24
C TRP A 51 -10.08 7.51 8.78
N LEU A 52 -9.25 8.10 9.64
CA LEU A 52 -7.83 8.34 9.37
C LEU A 52 -7.05 7.02 9.21
N SER A 53 -7.38 6.00 10.02
CA SER A 53 -6.77 4.68 9.93
C SER A 53 -7.06 4.01 8.59
N VAL A 54 -8.31 4.06 8.12
CA VAL A 54 -8.71 3.49 6.82
C VAL A 54 -7.95 4.18 5.67
N GLN A 55 -7.85 5.50 5.68
CA GLN A 55 -7.10 6.27 4.68
C GLN A 55 -5.61 5.89 4.64
N LEU A 56 -5.00 5.70 5.81
CA LEU A 56 -3.60 5.30 5.92
C LEU A 56 -3.37 3.86 5.43
N TYR A 57 -4.31 2.94 5.69
CA TYR A 57 -4.25 1.57 5.19
C TYR A 57 -4.35 1.50 3.67
N GLU A 58 -5.28 2.23 3.05
CA GLU A 58 -5.43 2.26 1.58
C GLU A 58 -4.18 2.83 0.89
N GLN A 59 -3.57 3.87 1.45
CA GLN A 59 -2.32 4.43 0.91
C GLN A 59 -1.16 3.43 1.03
N HIS A 60 -1.07 2.71 2.14
CA HIS A 60 0.00 1.74 2.37
C HIS A 60 -0.09 0.55 1.40
N GLU A 61 -1.29 0.03 1.15
CA GLU A 61 -1.51 -1.04 0.16
C GLU A 61 -1.20 -0.58 -1.28
N ALA A 62 -1.57 0.64 -1.63
CA ALA A 62 -1.26 1.21 -2.94
C ALA A 62 0.25 1.37 -3.15
N ASP A 63 0.98 1.85 -2.13
CA ASP A 63 2.44 2.02 -2.19
C ASP A 63 3.16 0.67 -2.26
N GLN A 64 2.74 -0.33 -1.49
CA GLN A 64 3.28 -1.68 -1.58
C GLN A 64 3.07 -2.28 -2.96
N ARG A 65 1.86 -2.17 -3.51
CA ARG A 65 1.55 -2.64 -4.87
C ARG A 65 2.45 -1.99 -5.92
N ARG A 66 2.68 -0.68 -5.82
CA ARG A 66 3.58 0.05 -6.74
C ARG A 66 5.01 -0.47 -6.62
N GLN A 67 5.49 -0.73 -5.41
CA GLN A 67 6.83 -1.29 -5.18
C GLN A 67 6.94 -2.70 -5.76
N ASP A 68 5.95 -3.55 -5.56
CA ASP A 68 5.91 -4.91 -6.10
C ASP A 68 5.90 -4.93 -7.62
N ILE A 69 5.11 -4.05 -8.25
CA ILE A 69 5.08 -3.88 -9.71
C ILE A 69 6.46 -3.48 -10.23
N LEU A 70 7.09 -2.46 -9.63
CA LEU A 70 8.39 -1.98 -10.05
C LEU A 70 9.49 -3.02 -9.81
N ALA A 71 9.44 -3.74 -8.70
CA ALA A 71 10.38 -4.82 -8.40
C ALA A 71 10.28 -5.95 -9.43
N ALA A 72 9.06 -6.38 -9.76
CA ALA A 72 8.82 -7.40 -10.78
C ALA A 72 9.27 -6.96 -12.17
N ALA A 73 8.99 -5.71 -12.55
CA ALA A 73 9.43 -5.16 -13.83
C ALA A 73 10.96 -5.07 -13.94
N ARG A 74 11.62 -4.55 -12.90
CA ARG A 74 13.09 -4.48 -12.85
C ARG A 74 13.73 -5.86 -12.93
N GLN A 75 13.19 -6.83 -12.18
CA GLN A 75 13.70 -8.20 -12.20
C GLN A 75 13.49 -8.85 -13.58
N SER A 76 12.34 -8.63 -14.23
CA SER A 76 12.08 -9.15 -15.57
C SER A 76 13.01 -8.53 -16.60
N ALA A 77 13.21 -7.22 -16.58
CA ALA A 77 14.15 -6.55 -17.47
C ALA A 77 15.59 -7.05 -17.24
N LEU A 78 16.02 -7.21 -15.99
CA LEU A 78 17.34 -7.73 -15.65
C LEU A 78 17.52 -9.16 -16.17
N ASN A 79 16.54 -10.06 -15.94
CA ASN A 79 16.59 -11.44 -16.45
C ASN A 79 16.65 -11.49 -17.98
N PHE A 80 15.96 -10.57 -18.66
CA PHE A 80 15.92 -10.51 -20.11
C PHE A 80 17.22 -9.96 -20.71
N THR A 81 17.90 -9.05 -20.02
CA THR A 81 19.13 -8.39 -20.49
C THR A 81 20.42 -9.04 -19.98
N SER A 82 20.32 -10.03 -19.07
CA SER A 82 21.47 -10.73 -18.48
C SER A 82 21.42 -12.20 -18.79
N LEU A 83 22.14 -12.62 -19.83
CA LEU A 83 22.18 -14.00 -20.29
C LEU A 83 23.65 -14.43 -20.48
N ASP A 84 24.01 -15.61 -20.00
CA ASP A 84 25.34 -16.20 -20.17
C ASP A 84 25.20 -17.57 -20.85
N TYR A 85 25.89 -17.76 -22.00
CA TYR A 85 25.84 -19.01 -22.74
C TYR A 85 26.26 -20.24 -21.91
N ARG A 86 27.09 -20.04 -20.88
CA ARG A 86 27.53 -21.11 -19.97
C ARG A 86 26.45 -21.58 -19.01
N HIS A 87 25.45 -20.73 -18.75
CA HIS A 87 24.38 -20.96 -17.80
C HIS A 87 23.00 -20.63 -18.39
N TYR A 88 22.88 -20.69 -19.71
CA TYR A 88 21.68 -20.24 -20.42
C TYR A 88 20.39 -20.93 -19.95
N ASP A 89 20.46 -22.23 -19.59
CA ASP A 89 19.30 -22.98 -19.09
C ASP A 89 18.77 -22.36 -17.78
N ARG A 90 19.67 -21.93 -16.90
CA ARG A 90 19.31 -21.25 -15.65
C ARG A 90 18.71 -19.87 -15.96
N ASP A 91 19.36 -19.12 -16.83
CA ASP A 91 19.01 -17.73 -17.11
C ASP A 91 17.69 -17.64 -17.88
N SER A 92 17.50 -18.48 -18.91
CA SER A 92 16.21 -18.62 -19.61
C SER A 92 15.10 -19.13 -18.68
N GLY A 93 15.45 -20.06 -17.77
CA GLY A 93 14.52 -20.50 -16.73
C GLY A 93 14.06 -19.37 -15.80
N ASN A 94 14.92 -18.39 -15.49
CA ASN A 94 14.56 -17.21 -14.68
C ASN A 94 13.61 -16.28 -15.45
N VAL A 95 13.83 -16.07 -16.76
CA VAL A 95 12.87 -15.35 -17.61
C VAL A 95 11.50 -16.05 -17.59
N LEU A 96 11.47 -17.37 -17.80
CA LEU A 96 10.23 -18.16 -17.81
C LEU A 96 9.48 -18.16 -16.48
N LYS A 97 10.19 -18.12 -15.34
CA LYS A 97 9.59 -18.02 -13.99
C LYS A 97 8.90 -16.67 -13.76
N GLY A 98 9.42 -15.61 -14.38
CA GLY A 98 8.86 -14.26 -14.31
C GLY A 98 7.81 -13.97 -15.37
N ALA A 99 7.61 -14.89 -16.35
CA ALA A 99 6.74 -14.72 -17.49
C ALA A 99 5.42 -15.47 -17.38
N THR A 100 4.39 -15.00 -18.09
CA THR A 100 3.09 -15.65 -18.21
C THR A 100 2.49 -15.39 -19.61
N GLY A 101 1.35 -15.99 -19.90
CA GLY A 101 0.60 -15.73 -21.14
C GLY A 101 1.36 -16.12 -22.40
N ASP A 102 1.20 -15.32 -23.43
CA ASP A 102 1.79 -15.61 -24.75
C ASP A 102 3.27 -15.32 -24.80
N PHE A 103 3.75 -14.31 -24.05
CA PHE A 103 5.19 -14.06 -23.92
C PHE A 103 5.94 -15.29 -23.39
N ARG A 104 5.41 -15.94 -22.34
CA ARG A 104 6.02 -17.18 -21.81
C ARG A 104 6.04 -18.28 -22.83
N LYS A 105 4.95 -18.48 -23.60
CA LYS A 105 4.86 -19.54 -24.63
C LYS A 105 5.84 -19.29 -25.77
N GLN A 106 5.90 -18.05 -26.27
CA GLN A 106 6.81 -17.67 -27.36
C GLN A 106 8.27 -17.81 -26.94
N PHE A 107 8.62 -17.31 -25.76
CA PHE A 107 9.98 -17.41 -25.23
C PHE A 107 10.38 -18.88 -25.03
N ALA A 108 9.51 -19.71 -24.45
CA ALA A 108 9.75 -21.15 -24.27
C ALA A 108 9.96 -21.88 -25.60
N ALA A 109 9.16 -21.56 -26.62
CA ALA A 109 9.29 -22.17 -27.95
C ALA A 109 10.62 -21.84 -28.65
N GLN A 110 11.20 -20.66 -28.36
CA GLN A 110 12.46 -20.21 -28.96
C GLN A 110 13.70 -20.59 -28.15
N THR A 111 13.51 -21.10 -26.90
CA THR A 111 14.63 -21.34 -25.97
C THR A 111 15.67 -22.29 -26.53
N GLU A 112 15.27 -23.37 -27.20
CA GLU A 112 16.21 -24.34 -27.78
C GLU A 112 17.08 -23.73 -28.89
N GLU A 113 16.48 -22.96 -29.80
CA GLU A 113 17.19 -22.28 -30.87
C GLU A 113 18.15 -21.21 -30.31
N LEU A 114 17.66 -20.41 -29.35
CA LEU A 114 18.48 -19.40 -28.66
C LEU A 114 19.66 -20.04 -27.91
N THR A 115 19.46 -21.18 -27.27
CA THR A 115 20.54 -21.93 -26.60
C THR A 115 21.68 -22.23 -27.55
N LYS A 116 21.35 -22.76 -28.74
CA LYS A 116 22.34 -23.06 -29.77
C LYS A 116 23.06 -21.81 -30.26
N LEU A 117 22.29 -20.74 -30.53
CA LEU A 117 22.83 -19.48 -31.03
C LEU A 117 23.78 -18.81 -30.04
N VAL A 118 23.39 -18.69 -28.77
CA VAL A 118 24.22 -18.05 -27.75
C VAL A 118 25.46 -18.88 -27.43
N ALA A 119 25.37 -20.23 -27.47
CA ALA A 119 26.51 -21.12 -27.30
C ALA A 119 27.53 -21.00 -28.45
N GLN A 120 27.06 -20.98 -29.70
CA GLN A 120 27.90 -20.82 -30.88
C GLN A 120 28.67 -19.52 -30.86
N ASN A 121 28.01 -18.43 -30.49
CA ASN A 121 28.60 -17.11 -30.41
C ASN A 121 29.35 -16.83 -29.09
N LYS A 122 29.28 -17.74 -28.12
CA LYS A 122 29.80 -17.55 -26.75
C LYS A 122 29.33 -16.22 -26.15
N SER A 123 28.01 -15.96 -26.33
CA SER A 123 27.43 -14.67 -25.95
C SER A 123 27.25 -14.57 -24.45
N VAL A 124 27.72 -13.46 -23.87
CA VAL A 124 27.48 -13.05 -22.49
C VAL A 124 26.91 -11.65 -22.52
N SER A 125 25.83 -11.44 -21.79
CA SER A 125 25.14 -10.18 -21.66
C SER A 125 25.00 -9.85 -20.18
N GLU A 126 25.53 -8.71 -19.76
CA GLU A 126 25.48 -8.21 -18.38
C GLU A 126 24.59 -6.99 -18.33
N GLY A 127 23.34 -7.18 -17.91
CA GLY A 127 22.32 -6.14 -17.85
C GLY A 127 22.32 -5.35 -16.56
N GLN A 128 21.95 -4.08 -16.66
CA GLN A 128 21.71 -3.18 -15.55
C GLN A 128 20.45 -2.36 -15.82
N VAL A 129 19.50 -2.35 -14.88
CA VAL A 129 18.34 -1.47 -14.98
C VAL A 129 18.74 -0.08 -14.49
N LEU A 130 18.59 0.91 -15.34
CA LEU A 130 18.88 2.31 -15.03
C LEU A 130 17.68 2.97 -14.36
N GLU A 131 16.48 2.80 -14.96
CA GLU A 131 15.26 3.42 -14.46
C GLU A 131 14.04 2.57 -14.80
N ALA A 132 13.00 2.65 -13.96
CA ALA A 132 11.72 2.01 -14.22
C ALA A 132 10.57 2.88 -13.68
N GLY A 133 9.56 3.12 -14.51
CA GLY A 133 8.40 3.93 -14.18
C GLY A 133 7.09 3.26 -14.57
N ILE A 134 6.08 3.32 -13.71
CA ILE A 134 4.74 2.81 -13.99
C ILE A 134 4.04 3.82 -14.90
N ALA A 135 3.73 3.43 -16.12
CA ALA A 135 2.94 4.22 -17.05
C ALA A 135 1.44 4.12 -16.76
N ARG A 136 0.97 2.92 -16.36
CA ARG A 136 -0.41 2.64 -15.97
C ARG A 136 -0.44 1.44 -15.03
N SER A 137 -1.34 1.46 -14.04
CA SER A 137 -1.62 0.28 -13.21
C SER A 137 -3.07 0.29 -12.75
N ASP A 138 -3.61 -0.90 -12.59
CA ASP A 138 -4.85 -1.20 -11.90
C ASP A 138 -4.61 -2.31 -10.85
N GLU A 139 -5.68 -2.92 -10.34
CA GLU A 139 -5.56 -3.94 -9.28
C GLU A 139 -4.83 -5.21 -9.74
N ARG A 140 -4.89 -5.55 -11.02
CA ARG A 140 -4.44 -6.83 -11.57
C ARG A 140 -3.55 -6.73 -12.79
N SER A 141 -3.37 -5.54 -13.34
CA SER A 141 -2.50 -5.29 -14.49
C SER A 141 -1.67 -4.03 -14.31
N ALA A 142 -0.51 -3.99 -14.94
CA ALA A 142 0.33 -2.81 -14.94
C ALA A 142 1.16 -2.75 -16.23
N ARG A 143 1.42 -1.53 -16.70
CA ARG A 143 2.37 -1.22 -17.76
C ARG A 143 3.52 -0.43 -17.18
N VAL A 144 4.73 -0.92 -17.37
CA VAL A 144 5.95 -0.32 -16.84
C VAL A 144 6.91 -0.05 -17.99
N LEU A 145 7.47 1.15 -18.01
CA LEU A 145 8.57 1.49 -18.92
C LEU A 145 9.88 1.30 -18.15
N VAL A 146 10.83 0.59 -18.78
CA VAL A 146 12.14 0.30 -18.19
C VAL A 146 13.24 0.72 -19.16
N VAL A 147 14.23 1.42 -18.65
CA VAL A 147 15.48 1.69 -19.35
C VAL A 147 16.56 0.80 -18.74
N ALA A 148 17.20 0.01 -19.56
CA ALA A 148 18.25 -0.90 -19.14
C ALA A 148 19.44 -0.79 -20.10
N ASP A 149 20.65 -0.82 -19.55
CA ASP A 149 21.87 -1.02 -20.30
C ASP A 149 22.31 -2.48 -20.20
N SER A 150 22.98 -2.95 -21.21
CA SER A 150 23.65 -4.25 -21.20
C SER A 150 24.98 -4.18 -21.91
N LYS A 151 25.99 -4.77 -21.31
CA LYS A 151 27.27 -5.01 -21.97
C LYS A 151 27.25 -6.40 -22.59
N VAL A 152 27.27 -6.47 -23.91
CA VAL A 152 27.23 -7.72 -24.66
C VAL A 152 28.62 -8.06 -25.18
N THR A 153 29.15 -9.22 -24.80
CA THR A 153 30.39 -9.81 -25.33
C THR A 153 30.07 -11.07 -26.11
N ASN A 154 30.76 -11.30 -27.22
CA ASN A 154 30.66 -12.51 -28.01
C ASN A 154 31.93 -12.71 -28.86
N THR A 155 31.94 -13.74 -29.70
CA THR A 155 33.09 -14.03 -30.57
C THR A 155 33.39 -12.91 -31.57
N ALA A 156 32.38 -12.13 -31.98
CA ALA A 156 32.56 -11.02 -32.94
C ALA A 156 32.98 -9.72 -32.22
N VAL A 157 32.59 -9.52 -30.95
CA VAL A 157 32.89 -8.33 -30.16
C VAL A 157 33.46 -8.74 -28.80
N PRO A 158 34.72 -9.23 -28.73
CA PRO A 158 35.31 -9.71 -27.47
C PRO A 158 35.55 -8.62 -26.43
N SER A 159 35.73 -7.37 -26.86
CA SER A 159 35.88 -6.19 -25.97
C SER A 159 34.57 -5.78 -25.29
N GLY A 160 33.45 -6.28 -25.78
CA GLY A 160 32.10 -5.91 -25.33
C GLY A 160 31.59 -4.65 -26.01
N GLU A 161 30.31 -4.63 -26.25
CA GLU A 161 29.54 -3.51 -26.79
C GLU A 161 28.44 -3.15 -25.79
N ALA A 162 28.34 -1.87 -25.46
CA ALA A 162 27.23 -1.36 -24.61
C ALA A 162 25.98 -1.16 -25.47
N ARG A 163 24.86 -1.62 -25.00
CA ARG A 163 23.53 -1.49 -25.62
C ARG A 163 22.53 -0.98 -24.63
N THR A 164 21.82 0.08 -25.01
CA THR A 164 20.70 0.61 -24.21
C THR A 164 19.39 0.11 -24.78
N TYR A 165 18.56 -0.44 -23.91
CA TYR A 165 17.23 -0.92 -24.23
C TYR A 165 16.17 -0.06 -23.54
N ARG A 166 15.13 0.27 -24.27
CA ARG A 166 13.91 0.85 -23.74
C ARG A 166 12.81 -0.18 -23.91
N LEU A 167 12.30 -0.67 -22.79
CA LEU A 167 11.34 -1.76 -22.74
C LEU A 167 10.02 -1.26 -22.18
N GLN A 168 8.94 -1.67 -22.82
CA GLN A 168 7.61 -1.63 -22.25
C GLN A 168 7.27 -3.04 -21.78
N LEU A 169 6.96 -3.17 -20.51
CA LEU A 169 6.59 -4.44 -19.88
C LEU A 169 5.12 -4.37 -19.46
N ASP A 170 4.32 -5.28 -19.97
CA ASP A 170 2.96 -5.48 -19.46
C ASP A 170 2.99 -6.62 -18.42
N LEU A 171 2.54 -6.30 -17.21
CA LEU A 171 2.50 -7.22 -16.09
C LEU A 171 1.07 -7.53 -15.69
N VAL A 172 0.85 -8.76 -15.21
CA VAL A 172 -0.43 -9.19 -14.63
C VAL A 172 -0.20 -9.86 -13.27
N LEU A 173 -1.10 -9.60 -12.34
CA LEU A 173 -1.10 -10.24 -11.03
C LEU A 173 -1.73 -11.63 -11.14
N LYS A 174 -0.95 -12.66 -10.88
CA LYS A 174 -1.36 -14.06 -10.96
C LYS A 174 -0.79 -14.86 -9.80
N GLY A 175 -1.67 -15.48 -9.01
CA GLY A 175 -1.24 -16.25 -7.84
C GLY A 175 -0.45 -15.42 -6.82
N GLY A 176 -0.83 -14.15 -6.60
CA GLY A 176 -0.15 -13.24 -5.67
C GLY A 176 1.19 -12.70 -6.17
N ARG A 177 1.55 -12.92 -7.43
CA ARG A 177 2.82 -12.47 -8.03
C ARG A 177 2.57 -11.67 -9.31
N TRP A 178 3.32 -10.59 -9.48
CA TRP A 178 3.37 -9.86 -10.74
C TRP A 178 4.25 -10.60 -11.74
N LEU A 179 3.67 -10.97 -12.87
CA LEU A 179 4.34 -11.71 -13.95
C LEU A 179 4.24 -10.93 -15.26
N THR A 180 5.29 -10.94 -16.04
CA THR A 180 5.34 -10.29 -17.35
C THR A 180 4.53 -11.09 -18.37
N SER A 181 3.54 -10.46 -18.96
CA SER A 181 2.68 -11.04 -20.00
C SER A 181 3.08 -10.63 -21.41
N ASP A 182 3.78 -9.50 -21.54
CA ASP A 182 4.31 -8.99 -22.80
C ASP A 182 5.55 -8.12 -22.60
N VAL A 183 6.43 -8.08 -23.62
CA VAL A 183 7.66 -7.28 -23.68
C VAL A 183 7.77 -6.66 -25.06
N GLU A 184 7.78 -5.32 -25.12
CA GLU A 184 7.97 -4.56 -26.34
C GLU A 184 9.21 -3.67 -26.25
N PHE A 185 9.95 -3.55 -27.34
CA PHE A 185 11.00 -2.54 -27.48
C PHE A 185 10.38 -1.22 -27.94
N VAL A 186 10.60 -0.16 -27.19
CA VAL A 186 10.11 1.18 -27.51
C VAL A 186 11.31 2.06 -27.86
N GLY A 187 11.35 2.52 -29.12
CA GLY A 187 12.48 3.26 -29.68
C GLY A 187 12.32 4.75 -29.64
#